data_21dc6c7497c4c02394a59f42233528d5
#
_entry.id   21dc6c7497c4c02394a59f42233528d5
#
_cell.length_a   1.000
_cell.length_b   1.000
_cell.length_c   1.000
_cell.angle_alpha   90.00
_cell.angle_beta   90.00
_cell.angle_gamma   90.00
#
_symmetry.space_group_name_H-M   'P 1'
#
loop_
_entity.id
_entity.type
_entity.pdbx_description
1 polymer ?
#
loop_
_entity_poly.entity_id
_entity_poly.type
_entity_poly.pdbx_seq_one_letter_code
_entity_poly.pdbx_strand_id
1 'polypeptide(L)' 'MQPVRVAVLAFEGVSLFHLSVPGIVFGVAPAPTGLPPHEVRYCAPTPGKVRCDQGVEIEVPGGLEAMTSADLVIVPA' A
#
# COMPACT_ATOMS: atom_id res chain seq x y z
N MET A 1 14.58 13.57 -9.82
CA MET A 1 14.60 12.12 -9.58
C MET A 1 13.18 11.65 -9.34
N GLN A 2 12.75 10.63 -10.06
CA GLN A 2 11.38 10.11 -9.94
C GLN A 2 11.22 9.34 -8.63
N PRO A 3 10.10 9.50 -7.93
CA PRO A 3 9.84 8.68 -6.74
C PRO A 3 9.64 7.21 -7.13
N VAL A 4 10.00 6.33 -6.22
CA VAL A 4 9.69 4.90 -6.37
C VAL A 4 8.23 4.71 -5.97
N ARG A 5 7.43 4.15 -6.87
CA ARG A 5 6.00 3.94 -6.64
C ARG A 5 5.78 2.54 -6.10
N VAL A 6 5.22 2.48 -4.90
CA VAL A 6 4.92 1.23 -4.21
C VAL A 6 3.41 1.09 -4.13
N ALA A 7 2.87 0.02 -4.71
CA ALA A 7 1.45 -0.29 -4.60
C ALA A 7 1.27 -1.44 -3.61
N VAL A 8 0.38 -1.28 -2.65
CA VAL A 8 0.08 -2.29 -1.64
C VAL A 8 -1.34 -2.76 -1.85
N LEU A 9 -1.53 -4.06 -2.07
CA LEU A 9 -2.84 -4.63 -2.31
C LEU A 9 -3.58 -4.90 -1.00
N ALA A 10 -4.75 -4.30 -0.85
CA ALA A 10 -5.66 -4.60 0.25
C ALA A 10 -6.79 -5.49 -0.26
N PHE A 11 -7.08 -6.56 0.45
CA PHE A 11 -8.10 -7.53 0.06
C PHE A 11 -8.86 -7.99 1.30
N GLU A 12 -10.03 -8.58 1.09
CA GLU A 12 -10.86 -9.07 2.20
C GLU A 12 -10.10 -10.09 3.04
N GLY A 13 -10.09 -9.87 4.34
CA GLY A 13 -9.39 -10.72 5.29
C GLY A 13 -7.91 -10.43 5.44
N VAL A 14 -7.39 -9.39 4.79
CA VAL A 14 -5.97 -9.06 4.88
C VAL A 14 -5.56 -8.78 6.31
N SER A 15 -4.35 -9.20 6.68
CA SER A 15 -3.79 -8.91 7.99
C SER A 15 -3.58 -7.41 8.14
N LEU A 16 -4.26 -6.81 9.11
CA LEU A 16 -4.12 -5.38 9.37
C LEU A 16 -2.69 -5.02 9.73
N PHE A 17 -2.02 -5.89 10.50
CA PHE A 17 -0.63 -5.69 10.87
C PHE A 17 0.27 -5.65 9.64
N HIS A 18 0.17 -6.66 8.78
CA HIS A 18 1.02 -6.73 7.59
C HIS A 18 0.70 -5.63 6.59
N LEU A 19 -0.57 -5.24 6.51
CA LEU A 19 -0.98 -4.17 5.61
C LEU A 19 -0.35 -2.83 5.98
N SER A 20 -0.13 -2.59 7.28
CA SER A 20 0.42 -1.32 7.76
C SER A 20 1.93 -1.20 7.56
N VAL A 21 2.65 -2.29 7.47
CA VAL A 21 4.11 -2.30 7.44
C VAL A 21 4.71 -1.51 6.26
N PRO A 22 4.24 -1.70 5.01
CA PRO A 22 4.81 -0.94 3.89
C PRO A 22 4.69 0.57 4.06
N GLY A 23 3.57 1.05 4.60
CA GLY A 23 3.39 2.47 4.84
C GLY A 23 4.37 3.01 5.86
N ILE A 24 4.68 2.22 6.89
CA ILE A 24 5.65 2.61 7.91
C ILE A 24 7.06 2.62 7.33
N VAL A 25 7.41 1.56 6.61
CA VAL A 25 8.77 1.38 6.10
C VAL A 25 9.09 2.37 4.97
N PHE A 26 8.17 2.54 4.03
CA PHE A 26 8.42 3.32 2.82
C PHE A 26 7.77 4.69 2.82
N GLY A 27 6.64 4.85 3.52
CA GLY A 27 5.85 6.06 3.44
C GLY A 27 6.12 7.06 4.56
N VAL A 28 6.39 6.58 5.77
CA VAL A 28 6.57 7.44 6.95
C VAL A 28 8.04 7.67 7.28
N ALA A 29 8.87 6.64 7.16
CA ALA A 29 10.28 6.76 7.46
C ALA A 29 10.97 7.72 6.49
N PRO A 30 11.85 8.61 6.99
CA PRO A 30 12.57 9.51 6.10
C PRO A 30 13.46 8.73 5.14
N ALA A 31 13.47 9.18 3.88
CA ALA A 31 14.34 8.56 2.88
C ALA A 31 15.80 8.89 3.20
N PRO A 32 16.72 7.93 3.04
CA PRO A 32 18.15 8.24 3.16
C PRO A 32 18.55 9.31 2.14
N THR A 33 19.53 10.13 2.54
CA THR A 33 20.05 11.20 1.69
C THR A 33 20.56 10.61 0.37
N GLY A 34 20.15 11.20 -0.73
CA GLY A 34 20.61 10.80 -2.07
C GLY A 34 19.79 9.71 -2.72
N LEU A 35 18.83 9.13 -2.00
CA LEU A 35 17.93 8.14 -2.58
C LEU A 35 16.60 8.78 -2.96
N PRO A 36 15.92 8.25 -4.02
CA PRO A 36 14.60 8.76 -4.37
C PRO A 36 13.59 8.48 -3.27
N PRO A 37 12.60 9.37 -3.09
CA PRO A 37 11.53 9.12 -2.14
C PRO A 37 10.67 7.95 -2.60
N HIS A 38 9.95 7.34 -1.66
CA HIS A 38 8.97 6.32 -1.95
C HIS A 38 7.57 6.91 -1.85
N GLU A 39 6.73 6.55 -2.81
CA GLU A 39 5.33 6.93 -2.80
C GLU A 39 4.51 5.66 -2.64
N VAL A 40 3.83 5.53 -1.50
CA VAL A 40 3.06 4.33 -1.15
C VAL A 40 1.59 4.59 -1.43
N ARG A 41 0.98 3.72 -2.23
CA ARG A 41 -0.45 3.78 -2.53
C ARG A 41 -1.07 2.43 -2.22
N TYR A 42 -2.19 2.48 -1.52
CA TYR A 42 -2.99 1.29 -1.24
C TYR A 42 -4.04 1.16 -2.34
N CYS A 43 -4.27 -0.08 -2.79
CA CYS A 43 -5.26 -0.38 -3.81
C CYS A 43 -6.05 -1.61 -3.43
N ALA A 44 -7.24 -1.75 -4.01
CA ALA A 44 -8.12 -2.89 -3.76
C ALA A 44 -8.76 -3.33 -5.08
N PRO A 45 -9.14 -4.61 -5.21
CA PRO A 45 -9.84 -5.08 -6.41
C PRO A 45 -11.11 -4.28 -6.69
N THR A 46 -11.84 -3.94 -5.63
CA THR A 46 -12.96 -3.02 -5.72
C THR A 46 -12.70 -1.89 -4.74
N PRO A 47 -12.51 -0.65 -5.21
CA PRO A 47 -12.30 0.48 -4.29
C PRO A 47 -13.45 0.62 -3.32
N GLY A 48 -13.15 1.06 -2.13
CA GLY A 48 -14.14 1.26 -1.08
C GLY A 48 -13.73 0.59 0.21
N LYS A 49 -14.68 0.00 0.89
CA LYS A 49 -14.45 -0.61 2.19
C LYS A 49 -13.89 -2.02 2.04
N VAL A 50 -12.81 -2.28 2.77
CA VAL A 50 -12.16 -3.59 2.82
C VAL A 50 -12.11 -4.02 4.28
N ARG A 51 -12.60 -5.23 4.55
CA ARG A 51 -12.60 -5.78 5.91
C ARG A 51 -11.29 -6.52 6.16
N CYS A 52 -10.61 -6.14 7.24
CA CYS A 52 -9.37 -6.77 7.67
C CYS A 52 -9.65 -7.93 8.64
N ASP A 53 -8.60 -8.68 8.98
CA ASP A 53 -8.69 -9.87 9.82
C ASP A 53 -9.16 -9.61 11.25
N GLN A 54 -8.98 -8.39 11.76
CA GLN A 54 -9.40 -8.02 13.10
C GLN A 54 -10.84 -7.49 13.16
N GLY A 55 -11.61 -7.66 12.10
CA GLY A 55 -12.94 -7.08 12.01
C GLY A 55 -12.95 -5.58 11.79
N VAL A 56 -11.81 -5.00 11.52
CA VAL A 56 -11.66 -3.58 11.22
C VAL A 56 -11.90 -3.35 9.75
N GLU A 57 -12.74 -2.39 9.42
CA GLU A 57 -12.90 -1.97 8.03
C GLU A 57 -12.00 -0.77 7.75
N ILE A 58 -11.35 -0.78 6.60
CA ILE A 58 -10.57 0.35 6.11
C ILE A 58 -11.18 0.81 4.79
N GLU A 59 -10.96 2.06 4.46
CA GLU A 59 -11.40 2.59 3.17
C GLU A 59 -10.21 2.76 2.25
N VAL A 60 -10.29 2.11 1.08
CA VAL A 60 -9.22 2.12 0.09
C VAL A 60 -9.78 2.76 -1.18
N PRO A 61 -9.39 4.02 -1.48
CA PRO A 61 -9.99 4.73 -2.63
C PRO A 61 -9.44 4.28 -3.97
N GLY A 62 -8.25 3.66 -4.00
CA GLY A 62 -7.61 3.29 -5.26
C GLY A 62 -7.98 1.91 -5.74
N GLY A 63 -8.11 1.74 -7.04
CA GLY A 63 -8.34 0.45 -7.69
C GLY A 63 -7.04 -0.18 -8.16
N LEU A 64 -7.16 -1.28 -8.91
CA LEU A 64 -5.99 -2.05 -9.35
C LEU A 64 -5.11 -1.32 -10.36
N GLU A 65 -5.58 -0.23 -10.94
CA GLU A 65 -4.77 0.57 -11.86
C GLU A 65 -3.50 1.10 -11.21
N ALA A 66 -3.48 1.26 -9.89
CA ALA A 66 -2.27 1.67 -9.17
C ALA A 66 -1.15 0.64 -9.31
N MET A 67 -1.50 -0.63 -9.49
CA MET A 67 -0.51 -1.70 -9.64
C MET A 67 0.20 -1.63 -10.99
N THR A 68 -0.50 -1.18 -12.02
CA THR A 68 0.07 -1.13 -13.37
C THR A 68 1.11 -0.03 -13.52
N SER A 69 1.05 1.00 -12.70
CA SER A 69 2.01 2.12 -12.73
C SER A 69 3.04 2.03 -11.61
N ALA A 70 3.01 0.98 -10.80
CA ALA A 70 3.93 0.83 -9.68
C ALA A 70 5.26 0.23 -10.11
N ASP A 71 6.32 0.63 -9.42
CA ASP A 71 7.64 0.03 -9.55
C ASP A 71 7.77 -1.21 -8.69
N LEU A 72 7.01 -1.26 -7.60
CA LEU A 72 7.00 -2.38 -6.66
C LEU A 72 5.57 -2.64 -6.21
N VAL A 73 5.15 -3.89 -6.25
CA VAL A 73 3.84 -4.31 -5.77
C VAL A 73 4.02 -5.22 -4.56
N ILE A 74 3.34 -4.90 -3.48
CA ILE A 74 3.39 -5.69 -2.25
C ILE A 74 2.02 -6.31 -2.01
N VAL A 75 2.02 -7.63 -1.82
CA VAL A 75 0.81 -8.38 -1.46
C VAL A 75 1.00 -8.86 -0.02
N PRO A 76 0.37 -8.21 0.96
CA PRO A 76 0.50 -8.63 2.37
C PRO A 76 -0.18 -9.98 2.60
N ALA A 77 0.29 -10.68 3.59
CA ALA A 77 -0.30 -11.98 3.95
C ALA A 77 -1.54 -11.80 4.84
#